data_71b5d3a7b1eb6b45a83c5648f1a04fdf
#
_entry.id   71b5d3a7b1eb6b45a83c5648f1a04fdf
#
_cell.length_a   1.000
_cell.length_b   1.000
_cell.length_c   1.000
_cell.angle_alpha   90.00
_cell.angle_beta   90.00
_cell.angle_gamma   90.00
#
_symmetry.space_group_name_H-M   'P 1'
#
loop_
_entity.id
_entity.type
_entity.pdbx_description
1 polymer ?
#
loop_
_entity_poly.entity_id
_entity_poly.type
_entity_poly.pdbx_seq_one_letter_code
_entity_poly.pdbx_strand_id
1 'polypeptide(L)'
;ISHEPRKAQHEFFMALAGPVSSLCLAILFWLASIATRRVLAPVSSLAQWLAYINLTLALFNLIPGFPLDGGRVLRALVWWLTGNFKVATRVATGLGQFVAYGFILTGILMVIRGNFDGLWLAFIGWFLENAASQSYQQVALQEALRGVKASDIMERDCAYIPGNLTIDLFVHNYVLPQSRRCFLLTDRGRLTGMVTLHDVKEVPKEKWENTQVRDIM
;
A
#
# COMPACT_ATOMS: atom_id res chain seq x y z
N ILE A 1 10.28 -2.57 1.46
CA ILE A 1 10.71 -1.62 0.41
C ILE A 1 10.22 -2.23 -0.90
N SER A 2 9.06 -1.80 -1.38
CA SER A 2 8.54 -2.21 -2.68
C SER A 2 9.46 -1.61 -3.75
N HIS A 3 10.16 -2.46 -4.50
CA HIS A 3 10.95 -2.03 -5.63
C HIS A 3 10.01 -1.55 -6.74
N GLU A 4 9.82 -0.25 -6.87
CA GLU A 4 9.20 0.30 -8.07
C GLU A 4 10.01 -0.09 -9.31
N PRO A 5 9.34 -0.41 -10.41
CA PRO A 5 10.04 -0.79 -11.63
C PRO A 5 10.93 0.36 -12.11
N ARG A 6 12.21 0.09 -12.32
CA ARG A 6 13.19 1.09 -12.76
C ARG A 6 12.98 1.54 -14.21
N LYS A 7 12.16 0.85 -15.00
CA LYS A 7 11.88 1.11 -16.41
C LYS A 7 10.41 0.89 -16.72
N ALA A 8 9.83 1.74 -17.56
CA ALA A 8 8.45 1.65 -18.02
C ALA A 8 8.11 0.27 -18.64
N GLN A 9 9.05 -0.32 -19.37
CA GLN A 9 8.87 -1.66 -19.98
C GLN A 9 8.65 -2.76 -18.92
N HIS A 10 9.40 -2.74 -17.83
CA HIS A 10 9.23 -3.75 -16.77
C HIS A 10 7.87 -3.61 -16.10
N GLU A 11 7.42 -2.39 -15.87
CA GLU A 11 6.09 -2.14 -15.32
C GLU A 11 4.98 -2.62 -16.25
N PHE A 12 5.11 -2.36 -17.55
CA PHE A 12 4.16 -2.80 -18.55
C PHE A 12 3.98 -4.32 -18.55
N PHE A 13 5.07 -5.07 -18.63
CA PHE A 13 4.98 -6.55 -18.63
C PHE A 13 4.47 -7.11 -17.30
N MET A 14 4.88 -6.55 -16.16
CA MET A 14 4.37 -6.97 -14.86
C MET A 14 2.86 -6.72 -14.72
N ALA A 15 2.40 -5.57 -15.18
CA ALA A 15 0.98 -5.23 -15.12
C ALA A 15 0.14 -6.06 -16.10
N LEU A 16 0.68 -6.38 -17.26
CA LEU A 16 -0.02 -7.18 -18.25
C LEU A 16 -0.12 -8.67 -17.85
N ALA A 17 0.82 -9.17 -17.04
CA ALA A 17 0.85 -10.57 -16.63
C ALA A 17 -0.44 -10.99 -15.88
N GLY A 18 -1.04 -10.13 -15.05
CA GLY A 18 -2.31 -10.38 -14.36
C GLY A 18 -3.46 -10.67 -15.32
N PRO A 19 -3.85 -9.72 -16.16
CA PRO A 19 -4.92 -9.91 -17.15
C PRO A 19 -4.66 -11.07 -18.11
N VAL A 20 -3.42 -11.26 -18.56
CA VAL A 20 -3.05 -12.37 -19.46
C VAL A 20 -3.22 -13.72 -18.77
N SER A 21 -2.78 -13.87 -17.51
CA SER A 21 -2.97 -15.12 -16.77
C SER A 21 -4.45 -15.45 -16.56
N SER A 22 -5.29 -14.46 -16.22
CA SER A 22 -6.74 -14.63 -16.10
C SER A 22 -7.38 -15.01 -17.44
N LEU A 23 -6.93 -14.43 -18.55
CA LEU A 23 -7.41 -14.80 -19.88
C LEU A 23 -7.00 -16.22 -20.27
N CYS A 24 -5.77 -16.61 -19.98
CA CYS A 24 -5.31 -17.99 -20.20
C CYS A 24 -6.13 -19.01 -19.39
N LEU A 25 -6.42 -18.70 -18.13
CA LEU A 25 -7.27 -19.53 -17.28
C LEU A 25 -8.71 -19.59 -17.80
N ALA A 26 -9.28 -18.46 -18.25
CA ALA A 26 -10.59 -18.44 -18.87
C ALA A 26 -10.69 -19.36 -20.08
N ILE A 27 -9.70 -19.31 -20.97
CA ILE A 27 -9.62 -20.20 -22.15
C ILE A 27 -9.47 -21.65 -21.72
N LEU A 28 -8.59 -21.93 -20.77
CA LEU A 28 -8.36 -23.31 -20.26
C LEU A 28 -9.65 -23.91 -19.69
N PHE A 29 -10.35 -23.17 -18.82
CA PHE A 29 -11.61 -23.64 -18.23
C PHE A 29 -12.72 -23.73 -19.28
N TRP A 30 -12.76 -22.87 -20.26
CA TRP A 30 -13.71 -22.95 -21.36
C TRP A 30 -13.49 -24.21 -22.19
N LEU A 31 -12.25 -24.55 -22.55
CA LEU A 31 -11.89 -25.77 -23.25
C LEU A 31 -12.24 -27.03 -22.40
N ALA A 32 -11.92 -26.99 -21.10
CA ALA A 32 -12.28 -28.05 -20.16
C ALA A 32 -13.80 -28.26 -20.11
N SER A 33 -14.60 -27.19 -20.13
CA SER A 33 -16.06 -27.28 -20.14
C SER A 33 -16.59 -27.98 -21.38
N ILE A 34 -16.01 -27.71 -22.54
CA ILE A 34 -16.39 -28.38 -23.80
C ILE A 34 -16.03 -29.86 -23.76
N ALA A 35 -14.81 -30.19 -23.30
CA ALA A 35 -14.32 -31.57 -23.23
C ALA A 35 -15.15 -32.46 -22.29
N THR A 36 -15.59 -31.90 -21.15
CA THR A 36 -16.35 -32.63 -20.11
C THR A 36 -17.86 -32.64 -20.32
N ARG A 37 -18.38 -31.86 -21.23
CA ARG A 37 -19.83 -31.63 -21.43
C ARG A 37 -20.65 -32.89 -21.64
N ARG A 38 -20.08 -33.91 -22.30
CA ARG A 38 -20.79 -35.16 -22.61
C ARG A 38 -20.67 -36.24 -21.54
N VAL A 39 -19.70 -36.11 -20.63
CA VAL A 39 -19.34 -37.16 -19.66
C VAL A 39 -19.71 -36.78 -18.23
N LEU A 40 -19.47 -35.52 -17.86
CA LEU A 40 -19.60 -35.02 -16.49
C LEU A 40 -20.27 -33.62 -16.48
N ALA A 41 -21.59 -33.57 -16.62
CA ALA A 41 -22.34 -32.31 -16.69
C ALA A 41 -22.05 -31.34 -15.52
N PRO A 42 -21.96 -31.77 -14.24
CA PRO A 42 -21.63 -30.85 -13.14
C PRO A 42 -20.24 -30.22 -13.27
N VAL A 43 -19.26 -31.02 -13.72
CA VAL A 43 -17.88 -30.51 -13.92
C VAL A 43 -17.84 -29.50 -15.09
N SER A 44 -18.57 -29.77 -16.17
CA SER A 44 -18.69 -28.85 -17.29
C SER A 44 -19.30 -27.50 -16.87
N SER A 45 -20.35 -27.53 -16.05
CA SER A 45 -21.01 -26.30 -15.54
C SER A 45 -20.07 -25.50 -14.64
N LEU A 46 -19.33 -26.16 -13.75
CA LEU A 46 -18.35 -25.52 -12.89
C LEU A 46 -17.21 -24.89 -13.72
N ALA A 47 -16.69 -25.63 -14.69
CA ALA A 47 -15.63 -25.13 -15.57
C ALA A 47 -16.10 -23.92 -16.39
N GLN A 48 -17.34 -23.95 -16.90
CA GLN A 48 -17.92 -22.80 -17.59
C GLN A 48 -18.05 -21.57 -16.70
N TRP A 49 -18.46 -21.76 -15.45
CA TRP A 49 -18.57 -20.68 -14.47
C TRP A 49 -17.20 -20.08 -14.14
N LEU A 50 -16.17 -20.92 -13.94
CA LEU A 50 -14.80 -20.48 -13.73
C LEU A 50 -14.22 -19.74 -14.94
N ALA A 51 -14.55 -20.19 -16.15
CA ALA A 51 -14.18 -19.48 -17.38
C ALA A 51 -14.78 -18.07 -17.42
N TYR A 52 -16.07 -17.95 -17.10
CA TYR A 52 -16.78 -16.67 -17.04
C TYR A 52 -16.18 -15.71 -16.01
N ILE A 53 -15.90 -16.20 -14.79
CA ILE A 53 -15.29 -15.38 -13.74
C ILE A 53 -13.91 -14.88 -14.16
N ASN A 54 -13.05 -15.77 -14.68
CA ASN A 54 -11.72 -15.38 -15.10
C ASN A 54 -11.73 -14.39 -16.28
N LEU A 55 -12.66 -14.55 -17.23
CA LEU A 55 -12.86 -13.59 -18.31
C LEU A 55 -13.28 -12.23 -17.78
N THR A 56 -14.28 -12.21 -16.90
CA THR A 56 -14.77 -10.97 -16.29
C THR A 56 -13.66 -10.27 -15.48
N LEU A 57 -12.87 -11.04 -14.72
CA LEU A 57 -11.74 -10.52 -13.97
C LEU A 57 -10.65 -9.94 -14.88
N ALA A 58 -10.34 -10.60 -16.01
CA ALA A 58 -9.39 -10.09 -16.99
C ALA A 58 -9.86 -8.77 -17.60
N LEU A 59 -11.14 -8.70 -18.02
CA LEU A 59 -11.72 -7.48 -18.58
C LEU A 59 -11.78 -6.34 -17.56
N PHE A 60 -12.19 -6.65 -16.34
CA PHE A 60 -12.23 -5.65 -15.26
C PHE A 60 -10.83 -5.10 -14.96
N ASN A 61 -9.84 -5.96 -14.86
CA ASN A 61 -8.46 -5.55 -14.59
C ASN A 61 -7.81 -4.80 -15.77
N LEU A 62 -8.34 -4.89 -16.98
CA LEU A 62 -7.88 -4.13 -18.14
C LEU A 62 -8.46 -2.71 -18.22
N ILE A 63 -9.40 -2.33 -17.34
CA ILE A 63 -9.90 -0.96 -17.28
C ILE A 63 -8.74 0.01 -17.05
N PRO A 64 -8.57 1.05 -17.90
CA PRO A 64 -7.40 1.92 -17.87
C PRO A 64 -7.49 2.95 -16.73
N GLY A 65 -7.27 2.53 -15.51
CA GLY A 65 -7.29 3.40 -14.33
C GLY A 65 -6.80 2.68 -13.07
N PHE A 66 -6.10 3.42 -12.18
CA PHE A 66 -5.75 2.89 -10.87
C PHE A 66 -7.01 2.61 -10.04
N PRO A 67 -7.00 1.56 -9.21
CA PRO A 67 -5.87 0.70 -8.81
C PRO A 67 -5.69 -0.57 -9.67
N LEU A 68 -6.39 -0.68 -10.79
CA LEU A 68 -6.43 -1.86 -11.64
C LEU A 68 -5.13 -2.04 -12.46
N ASP A 69 -4.87 -3.25 -12.94
CA ASP A 69 -3.69 -3.53 -13.75
C ASP A 69 -3.66 -2.72 -15.06
N GLY A 70 -4.82 -2.48 -15.68
CA GLY A 70 -4.97 -1.59 -16.83
C GLY A 70 -4.51 -0.16 -16.55
N GLY A 71 -4.68 0.33 -15.31
CA GLY A 71 -4.13 1.62 -14.87
C GLY A 71 -2.60 1.62 -14.84
N ARG A 72 -1.99 0.52 -14.42
CA ARG A 72 -0.52 0.35 -14.43
C ARG A 72 0.01 0.22 -15.86
N VAL A 73 -0.70 -0.50 -16.72
CA VAL A 73 -0.39 -0.57 -18.17
C VAL A 73 -0.46 0.82 -18.79
N LEU A 74 -1.52 1.57 -18.52
CA LEU A 74 -1.67 2.95 -18.98
C LEU A 74 -0.55 3.84 -18.44
N ARG A 75 -0.22 3.75 -17.15
CA ARG A 75 0.89 4.49 -16.56
C ARG A 75 2.21 4.18 -17.27
N ALA A 76 2.50 2.90 -17.50
CA ALA A 76 3.71 2.49 -18.19
C ALA A 76 3.79 3.06 -19.61
N LEU A 77 2.69 3.06 -20.36
CA LEU A 77 2.61 3.64 -21.71
C LEU A 77 2.82 5.16 -21.69
N VAL A 78 2.12 5.89 -20.81
CA VAL A 78 2.27 7.35 -20.69
C VAL A 78 3.68 7.69 -20.21
N TRP A 79 4.24 6.92 -19.28
CA TRP A 79 5.62 7.11 -18.83
C TRP A 79 6.63 6.88 -19.95
N TRP A 80 6.42 5.86 -20.79
CA TRP A 80 7.28 5.59 -21.93
C TRP A 80 7.25 6.74 -22.97
N LEU A 81 6.06 7.32 -23.19
CA LEU A 81 5.88 8.42 -24.14
C LEU A 81 6.38 9.77 -23.61
N THR A 82 6.15 10.06 -22.32
CA THR A 82 6.44 11.39 -21.74
C THR A 82 7.78 11.46 -21.02
N GLY A 83 8.39 10.32 -20.69
CA GLY A 83 9.57 10.24 -19.82
C GLY A 83 9.33 10.65 -18.36
N ASN A 84 8.09 11.04 -18.00
CA ASN A 84 7.75 11.60 -16.70
C ASN A 84 6.79 10.69 -15.93
N PHE A 85 7.34 10.01 -14.91
CA PHE A 85 6.58 9.07 -14.07
C PHE A 85 5.42 9.73 -13.31
N LYS A 86 5.63 10.97 -12.82
CA LYS A 86 4.61 11.71 -12.06
C LYS A 86 3.40 12.09 -12.93
N VAL A 87 3.66 12.52 -14.17
CA VAL A 87 2.59 12.81 -15.15
C VAL A 87 1.82 11.53 -15.47
N ALA A 88 2.53 10.45 -15.74
CA ALA A 88 1.93 9.16 -16.04
C ALA A 88 1.04 8.66 -14.90
N THR A 89 1.52 8.75 -13.66
CA THR A 89 0.74 8.37 -12.47
C THR A 89 -0.51 9.25 -12.32
N ARG A 90 -0.38 10.57 -12.52
CA ARG A 90 -1.53 11.49 -12.43
C ARG A 90 -2.60 11.14 -13.47
N VAL A 91 -2.22 10.85 -14.71
CA VAL A 91 -3.15 10.45 -15.77
C VAL A 91 -3.86 9.15 -15.43
N ALA A 92 -3.11 8.11 -15.02
CA ALA A 92 -3.68 6.82 -14.67
C ALA A 92 -4.61 6.90 -13.43
N THR A 93 -4.25 7.72 -12.43
CA THR A 93 -5.10 7.97 -11.26
C THR A 93 -6.36 8.74 -11.64
N GLY A 94 -6.24 9.80 -12.44
CA GLY A 94 -7.39 10.60 -12.87
C GLY A 94 -8.42 9.80 -13.66
N LEU A 95 -7.95 8.91 -14.54
CA LEU A 95 -8.86 7.99 -15.26
C LEU A 95 -9.49 6.96 -14.31
N GLY A 96 -8.72 6.42 -13.35
CA GLY A 96 -9.27 5.54 -12.33
C GLY A 96 -10.36 6.20 -11.49
N GLN A 97 -10.15 7.44 -11.07
CA GLN A 97 -11.15 8.23 -10.34
C GLN A 97 -12.39 8.51 -11.21
N PHE A 98 -12.21 8.84 -12.48
CA PHE A 98 -13.33 9.04 -13.41
C PHE A 98 -14.20 7.78 -13.53
N VAL A 99 -13.59 6.60 -13.69
CA VAL A 99 -14.32 5.31 -13.71
C VAL A 99 -15.01 5.06 -12.36
N ALA A 100 -14.32 5.31 -11.24
CA ALA A 100 -14.84 5.14 -9.89
C ALA A 100 -16.09 6.01 -9.65
N TYR A 101 -16.05 7.29 -10.03
CA TYR A 101 -17.21 8.18 -9.94
C TYR A 101 -18.34 7.74 -10.87
N GLY A 102 -18.03 7.18 -12.04
CA GLY A 102 -19.02 6.57 -12.92
C GLY A 102 -19.77 5.42 -12.25
N PHE A 103 -19.05 4.55 -11.51
CA PHE A 103 -19.67 3.45 -10.75
C PHE A 103 -20.52 3.97 -9.58
N ILE A 104 -20.03 4.98 -8.84
CA ILE A 104 -20.81 5.61 -7.75
C ILE A 104 -22.10 6.20 -8.30
N LEU A 105 -22.00 7.00 -9.35
CA LEU A 105 -23.19 7.65 -9.95
C LEU A 105 -24.20 6.63 -10.47
N THR A 106 -23.72 5.63 -11.22
CA THR A 106 -24.59 4.56 -11.74
C THR A 106 -25.24 3.78 -10.62
N GLY A 107 -24.48 3.44 -9.56
CA GLY A 107 -24.99 2.75 -8.38
C GLY A 107 -26.09 3.54 -7.68
N ILE A 108 -25.89 4.85 -7.47
CA ILE A 108 -26.90 5.74 -6.87
C ILE A 108 -28.17 5.79 -7.74
N LEU A 109 -28.02 5.95 -9.06
CA LEU A 109 -29.17 5.98 -9.99
C LEU A 109 -29.95 4.66 -9.98
N MET A 110 -29.27 3.50 -9.84
CA MET A 110 -29.92 2.20 -9.71
C MET A 110 -30.75 2.12 -8.42
N VAL A 111 -30.21 2.58 -7.31
CA VAL A 111 -30.94 2.62 -6.02
C VAL A 111 -32.17 3.50 -6.09
N ILE A 112 -32.07 4.70 -6.70
CA ILE A 112 -33.22 5.60 -6.88
C ILE A 112 -34.32 4.93 -7.72
N ARG A 113 -33.96 4.05 -8.65
CA ARG A 113 -34.90 3.26 -9.45
C ARG A 113 -35.42 1.99 -8.75
N GLY A 114 -35.10 1.81 -7.47
CA GLY A 114 -35.57 0.69 -6.67
C GLY A 114 -34.71 -0.58 -6.79
N ASN A 115 -33.58 -0.53 -7.48
CA ASN A 115 -32.66 -1.66 -7.55
C ASN A 115 -31.53 -1.52 -6.51
N PHE A 116 -31.61 -2.30 -5.44
CA PHE A 116 -30.64 -2.26 -4.34
C PHE A 116 -29.25 -2.84 -4.68
N ASP A 117 -29.09 -3.56 -5.81
CA ASP A 117 -27.77 -3.97 -6.30
C ASP A 117 -26.86 -2.76 -6.59
N GLY A 118 -27.48 -1.59 -6.83
CA GLY A 118 -26.77 -0.33 -6.97
C GLY A 118 -25.93 0.07 -5.78
N LEU A 119 -26.28 -0.34 -4.55
CA LEU A 119 -25.46 -0.09 -3.36
C LEU A 119 -24.10 -0.79 -3.46
N TRP A 120 -24.09 -2.01 -3.97
CA TRP A 120 -22.85 -2.75 -4.18
C TRP A 120 -21.96 -2.10 -5.24
N LEU A 121 -22.58 -1.62 -6.32
CA LEU A 121 -21.86 -0.92 -7.38
C LEU A 121 -21.28 0.41 -6.89
N ALA A 122 -22.04 1.17 -6.11
CA ALA A 122 -21.58 2.42 -5.50
C ALA A 122 -20.42 2.16 -4.49
N PHE A 123 -20.52 1.08 -3.71
CA PHE A 123 -19.45 0.67 -2.80
C PHE A 123 -18.16 0.31 -3.54
N ILE A 124 -18.25 -0.45 -4.64
CA ILE A 124 -17.09 -0.75 -5.49
C ILE A 124 -16.47 0.54 -6.02
N GLY A 125 -17.27 1.48 -6.49
CA GLY A 125 -16.78 2.77 -6.97
C GLY A 125 -16.06 3.56 -5.88
N TRP A 126 -16.63 3.65 -4.69
CA TRP A 126 -15.98 4.29 -3.54
C TRP A 126 -14.66 3.62 -3.16
N PHE A 127 -14.63 2.29 -3.14
CA PHE A 127 -13.40 1.54 -2.87
C PHE A 127 -12.30 1.81 -3.91
N LEU A 128 -12.67 1.82 -5.20
CA LEU A 128 -11.74 2.12 -6.29
C LEU A 128 -11.19 3.54 -6.19
N GLU A 129 -12.04 4.52 -5.85
CA GLU A 129 -11.63 5.91 -5.67
C GLU A 129 -10.59 6.03 -4.56
N ASN A 130 -10.88 5.47 -3.38
CA ASN A 130 -9.94 5.48 -2.26
C ASN A 130 -8.59 4.83 -2.60
N ALA A 131 -8.61 3.67 -3.27
CA ALA A 131 -7.39 2.96 -3.65
C ALA A 131 -6.58 3.73 -4.72
N ALA A 132 -7.27 4.39 -5.68
CA ALA A 132 -6.62 5.25 -6.66
C ALA A 132 -5.95 6.47 -6.00
N SER A 133 -6.65 7.13 -5.07
CA SER A 133 -6.13 8.28 -4.32
C SER A 133 -4.91 7.92 -3.47
N GLN A 134 -4.95 6.78 -2.77
CA GLN A 134 -3.80 6.29 -1.99
C GLN A 134 -2.58 6.01 -2.86
N SER A 135 -2.77 5.42 -4.05
CA SER A 135 -1.69 5.17 -5.00
C SER A 135 -0.99 6.46 -5.43
N TYR A 136 -1.74 7.52 -5.68
CA TYR A 136 -1.18 8.83 -6.02
C TYR A 136 -0.43 9.47 -4.84
N GLN A 137 -1.00 9.42 -3.63
CA GLN A 137 -0.37 9.97 -2.43
C GLN A 137 0.98 9.28 -2.14
N GLN A 138 1.05 7.96 -2.31
CA GLN A 138 2.29 7.22 -2.12
C GLN A 138 3.39 7.70 -3.08
N VAL A 139 3.08 7.87 -4.36
CA VAL A 139 4.04 8.38 -5.36
C VAL A 139 4.43 9.83 -5.07
N ALA A 140 3.46 10.67 -4.69
CA ALA A 140 3.73 12.06 -4.33
C ALA A 140 4.66 12.17 -3.11
N LEU A 141 4.45 11.33 -2.09
CA LEU A 141 5.31 11.27 -0.91
C LEU A 141 6.73 10.80 -1.26
N GLN A 142 6.86 9.74 -2.05
CA GLN A 142 8.17 9.25 -2.48
C GLN A 142 8.95 10.33 -3.27
N GLU A 143 8.26 11.06 -4.15
CA GLU A 143 8.88 12.14 -4.91
C GLU A 143 9.27 13.32 -4.02
N ALA A 144 8.44 13.67 -3.04
CA ALA A 144 8.76 14.72 -2.07
C ALA A 144 9.98 14.39 -1.21
N LEU A 145 10.17 13.10 -0.91
CA LEU A 145 11.33 12.61 -0.15
C LEU A 145 12.56 12.33 -1.03
N ARG A 146 12.42 12.43 -2.35
CA ARG A 146 13.50 12.13 -3.28
C ARG A 146 14.62 13.18 -3.14
N GLY A 147 15.80 12.70 -2.81
CA GLY A 147 16.98 13.53 -2.59
C GLY A 147 17.14 14.08 -1.18
N VAL A 148 16.15 13.89 -0.30
CA VAL A 148 16.28 14.23 1.12
C VAL A 148 17.18 13.18 1.79
N LYS A 149 18.28 13.64 2.36
CA LYS A 149 19.19 12.77 3.11
C LYS A 149 18.72 12.66 4.57
N ALA A 150 19.02 11.54 5.21
CA ALA A 150 18.76 11.39 6.64
C ALA A 150 19.41 12.51 7.46
N SER A 151 20.58 13.00 7.04
CA SER A 151 21.26 14.14 7.63
C SER A 151 20.50 15.47 7.59
N ASP A 152 19.53 15.62 6.68
CA ASP A 152 18.77 16.84 6.48
C ASP A 152 17.55 16.92 7.39
N ILE A 153 17.08 15.74 7.84
CA ILE A 153 15.90 15.59 8.70
C ILE A 153 16.24 15.07 10.10
N MET A 154 17.47 14.60 10.33
CA MET A 154 17.86 14.12 11.66
C MET A 154 17.88 15.27 12.65
N GLU A 155 17.37 15.03 13.83
CA GLU A 155 17.52 15.91 14.98
C GLU A 155 18.99 15.90 15.43
N ARG A 156 19.64 17.06 15.37
CA ARG A 156 21.07 17.19 15.74
C ARG A 156 21.27 17.48 17.23
N ASP A 157 20.22 17.96 17.87
CA ASP A 157 20.21 18.27 19.30
C ASP A 157 19.62 17.09 20.09
N CYS A 158 20.35 15.97 20.10
CA CYS A 158 19.99 14.83 20.92
C CYS A 158 20.37 15.06 22.36
N ALA A 159 19.48 14.77 23.30
CA ALA A 159 19.79 14.82 24.72
C ALA A 159 20.73 13.66 25.08
N TYR A 160 21.85 14.02 25.68
CA TYR A 160 22.80 13.06 26.25
C TYR A 160 22.44 12.82 27.70
N ILE A 161 22.31 11.56 28.08
CA ILE A 161 21.98 11.14 29.42
C ILE A 161 22.99 10.13 29.95
N PRO A 162 23.33 10.15 31.27
CA PRO A 162 24.15 9.12 31.85
C PRO A 162 23.42 7.77 31.88
N GLY A 163 24.08 6.69 31.46
CA GLY A 163 23.47 5.36 31.42
C GLY A 163 23.19 4.73 32.78
N ASN A 164 23.77 5.27 33.86
CA ASN A 164 23.59 4.83 35.24
C ASN A 164 22.37 5.39 35.96
N LEU A 165 21.56 6.21 35.27
CA LEU A 165 20.26 6.69 35.80
C LEU A 165 19.27 5.54 35.89
N THR A 166 18.43 5.55 36.93
CA THR A 166 17.25 4.67 36.99
C THR A 166 16.19 5.13 35.98
N ILE A 167 15.36 4.22 35.53
CA ILE A 167 14.28 4.54 34.57
C ILE A 167 13.34 5.60 35.15
N ASP A 168 13.06 5.54 36.44
CA ASP A 168 12.18 6.52 37.10
C ASP A 168 12.74 7.93 37.01
N LEU A 169 14.01 8.14 37.41
CA LEU A 169 14.67 9.44 37.30
C LEU A 169 14.81 9.91 35.85
N PHE A 170 15.04 8.98 34.91
CA PHE A 170 15.11 9.29 33.50
C PHE A 170 13.77 9.82 32.98
N VAL A 171 12.66 9.16 33.32
CA VAL A 171 11.33 9.56 32.86
C VAL A 171 10.97 10.93 33.44
N HIS A 172 11.16 11.15 34.72
CA HIS A 172 10.75 12.41 35.37
C HIS A 172 11.62 13.61 34.98
N ASN A 173 12.93 13.43 34.81
CA ASN A 173 13.85 14.54 34.58
C ASN A 173 14.11 14.83 33.10
N TYR A 174 13.93 13.86 32.21
CA TYR A 174 14.29 14.01 30.80
C TYR A 174 13.11 13.78 29.85
N VAL A 175 12.28 12.76 30.08
CA VAL A 175 11.20 12.42 29.18
C VAL A 175 10.02 13.40 29.32
N LEU A 176 9.53 13.58 30.53
CA LEU A 176 8.35 14.44 30.79
C LEU A 176 8.60 15.93 30.47
N PRO A 177 9.76 16.52 30.84
CA PRO A 177 9.99 17.94 30.56
C PRO A 177 10.30 18.25 29.11
N GLN A 178 10.93 17.32 28.38
CA GLN A 178 11.51 17.61 27.05
C GLN A 178 10.66 17.10 25.88
N SER A 179 9.62 16.29 26.11
CA SER A 179 8.76 15.68 25.06
C SER A 179 9.54 14.96 23.94
N ARG A 180 10.79 14.58 24.18
CA ARG A 180 11.66 13.88 23.21
C ARG A 180 11.36 12.39 23.23
N ARG A 181 11.61 11.72 22.11
CA ARG A 181 11.32 10.28 21.95
C ARG A 181 12.55 9.39 21.97
N CYS A 182 13.73 9.99 21.83
CA CYS A 182 15.00 9.31 21.71
C CYS A 182 16.08 10.03 22.51
N PHE A 183 16.90 9.29 23.26
CA PHE A 183 17.97 9.81 24.09
C PHE A 183 19.25 9.00 23.86
N LEU A 184 20.38 9.70 23.82
CA LEU A 184 21.70 9.10 23.66
C LEU A 184 22.33 8.83 25.01
N LEU A 185 22.74 7.59 25.22
CA LEU A 185 23.39 7.18 26.45
C LEU A 185 24.88 7.43 26.36
N THR A 186 25.43 8.06 27.42
CA THR A 186 26.86 8.29 27.53
C THR A 186 27.40 7.68 28.82
N ASP A 187 28.58 7.07 28.70
CA ASP A 187 29.41 6.69 29.87
C ASP A 187 30.82 7.26 29.69
N ARG A 188 31.29 8.01 30.69
CA ARG A 188 32.59 8.70 30.69
C ARG A 188 32.88 9.50 29.41
N GLY A 189 31.85 10.18 28.86
CA GLY A 189 31.97 11.00 27.65
C GLY A 189 32.01 10.22 26.34
N ARG A 190 31.79 8.90 26.35
CA ARG A 190 31.64 8.08 25.14
C ARG A 190 30.18 7.68 24.96
N LEU A 191 29.72 7.72 23.70
CA LEU A 191 28.41 7.22 23.34
C LEU A 191 28.39 5.70 23.51
N THR A 192 27.48 5.19 24.33
CA THR A 192 27.33 3.75 24.62
C THR A 192 26.11 3.13 23.98
N GLY A 193 25.06 3.91 23.75
CA GLY A 193 23.84 3.41 23.15
C GLY A 193 22.78 4.49 22.99
N MET A 194 21.58 4.04 22.70
CA MET A 194 20.40 4.86 22.52
C MET A 194 19.22 4.18 23.22
N VAL A 195 18.40 4.97 23.89
CA VAL A 195 17.15 4.51 24.49
C VAL A 195 15.97 5.30 23.92
N THR A 196 14.88 4.60 23.67
CA THR A 196 13.62 5.17 23.16
C THR A 196 12.51 5.05 24.20
N LEU A 197 11.42 5.78 24.00
CA LEU A 197 10.23 5.61 24.84
C LEU A 197 9.60 4.21 24.71
N HIS A 198 9.91 3.50 23.63
CA HIS A 198 9.43 2.13 23.42
C HIS A 198 10.10 1.18 24.41
N ASP A 199 11.42 1.28 24.53
CA ASP A 199 12.22 0.45 25.42
C ASP A 199 11.80 0.64 26.90
N VAL A 200 11.50 1.88 27.29
CA VAL A 200 10.97 2.20 28.62
C VAL A 200 9.60 1.55 28.87
N LYS A 201 8.73 1.49 27.88
CA LYS A 201 7.38 0.91 28.01
C LYS A 201 7.40 -0.62 28.18
N GLU A 202 8.44 -1.28 27.72
CA GLU A 202 8.60 -2.73 27.88
C GLU A 202 8.92 -3.11 29.33
N VAL A 203 9.39 -2.17 30.16
CA VAL A 203 9.70 -2.41 31.56
C VAL A 203 8.49 -2.09 32.45
N PRO A 204 8.00 -3.04 33.27
CA PRO A 204 6.95 -2.80 34.23
C PRO A 204 7.31 -1.68 35.20
N LYS A 205 6.34 -0.79 35.54
CA LYS A 205 6.58 0.39 36.38
C LYS A 205 7.18 0.09 37.76
N GLU A 206 6.84 -1.07 38.32
CA GLU A 206 7.36 -1.54 39.62
C GLU A 206 8.87 -1.74 39.63
N LYS A 207 9.47 -1.90 38.44
CA LYS A 207 10.93 -2.12 38.28
C LYS A 207 11.70 -0.85 37.96
N TRP A 208 11.04 0.27 37.71
CA TRP A 208 11.67 1.52 37.24
C TRP A 208 12.70 2.09 38.23
N GLU A 209 12.44 1.97 39.55
CA GLU A 209 13.34 2.46 40.57
C GLU A 209 14.63 1.65 40.66
N ASN A 210 14.60 0.37 40.24
CA ASN A 210 15.72 -0.56 40.41
C ASN A 210 16.41 -0.93 39.08
N THR A 211 15.87 -0.48 37.94
CA THR A 211 16.45 -0.78 36.63
C THR A 211 17.16 0.45 36.07
N GLN A 212 18.39 0.29 35.61
CA GLN A 212 19.14 1.38 35.00
C GLN A 212 18.82 1.49 33.50
N VAL A 213 18.89 2.72 32.97
CA VAL A 213 18.60 2.96 31.55
C VAL A 213 19.53 2.21 30.61
N ARG A 214 20.79 1.95 31.02
CA ARG A 214 21.72 1.14 30.24
C ARG A 214 21.34 -0.33 30.11
N ASP A 215 20.48 -0.84 30.99
CA ASP A 215 20.08 -2.25 30.98
C ASP A 215 18.95 -2.54 29.99
N ILE A 216 18.37 -1.49 29.40
CA ILE A 216 17.24 -1.56 28.46
C ILE A 216 17.55 -1.03 27.06
N MET A 217 18.81 -0.67 26.79
CA MET A 217 19.23 -0.15 25.50
C MET A 217 19.43 -1.26 24.46
#